data_5aa4dc40c8c75d90fe6eea306990114d
#
_entry.id   5aa4dc40c8c75d90fe6eea306990114d
#
_cell.length_a   1.000
_cell.length_b   1.000
_cell.length_c   1.000
_cell.angle_alpha   90.00
_cell.angle_beta   90.00
_cell.angle_gamma   90.00
#
_symmetry.space_group_name_H-M   'P 1'
#
loop_
_entity.id
_entity.type
_entity.pdbx_description
1 polymer ?
#
loop_
_entity_poly.entity_id
_entity_poly.type
_entity_poly.pdbx_seq_one_letter_code
_entity_poly.pdbx_strand_id
1 'polypeptide(L)'
;MGQVWISVGLLIGTVCAWIFVAPRLRRYSIKANDSITIPQFLVNRFQSKNPALQIICAIIFIIAYCIYAASSIVACGSLFVTVFGVVEFNLFGLHVVMNELFYMILATGVILFYTFLGGFNAVCWTDFFQGMLMLLALLTAPIVALFAMRGADFTPLAPVVTGEHYYSLLSTGKWDWGSISDIVSGFGWGLGYLGMPHILVRYMSIRSEKEMKKSCIVGSTWTALILIMASAVALVGHEYLGTYLDDGSKSLIFVYMVRSLFPALLSGVLLSAILAASMSTADSQLLASSSAFASDVYKPVFRKNASNKEMLWAGRIIVAVISVVALVIALSPNCKGIMALVECAWAAFGSAFGPTIVLALYWKRFTYKGAVAGIVGGFVTDALWYAFLSESTGLYEIIPGFAVGLAAAVIVSLLDRKPSKEVEEMFEAAQEKTE
;
A
#
# COMPACT_ATOMS: atom_id res chain seq x y z
N MET A 1 19.04 12.96 -0.96
CA MET A 1 17.86 13.23 -1.82
C MET A 1 17.49 12.09 -2.79
N GLY A 2 18.31 11.10 -3.03
CA GLY A 2 17.99 10.00 -3.96
C GLY A 2 16.60 9.37 -3.77
N GLN A 3 16.11 9.26 -2.54
CA GLN A 3 14.77 8.72 -2.26
C GLN A 3 13.58 9.61 -2.69
N VAL A 4 13.81 10.86 -3.10
CA VAL A 4 12.75 11.71 -3.70
C VAL A 4 12.18 11.07 -4.96
N TRP A 5 12.96 10.23 -5.66
CA TRP A 5 12.50 9.49 -6.84
C TRP A 5 11.35 8.54 -6.55
N ILE A 6 11.24 8.03 -5.30
CA ILE A 6 10.07 7.25 -4.84
C ILE A 6 8.80 8.12 -4.92
N SER A 7 8.86 9.35 -4.41
CA SER A 7 7.71 10.27 -4.47
C SER A 7 7.32 10.61 -5.91
N VAL A 8 8.31 10.82 -6.78
CA VAL A 8 8.08 11.08 -8.21
C VAL A 8 7.43 9.86 -8.89
N GLY A 9 7.97 8.66 -8.65
CA GLY A 9 7.43 7.42 -9.18
C GLY A 9 6.00 7.14 -8.71
N LEU A 10 5.73 7.28 -7.42
CA LEU A 10 4.40 7.14 -6.84
C LEU A 10 3.40 8.14 -7.44
N LEU A 11 3.78 9.40 -7.61
CA LEU A 11 2.90 10.41 -8.22
C LEU A 11 2.56 10.05 -9.68
N ILE A 12 3.57 9.73 -10.47
CA ILE A 12 3.38 9.33 -11.87
C ILE A 12 2.52 8.07 -11.95
N GLY A 13 2.83 7.05 -11.12
CA GLY A 13 2.05 5.81 -11.06
C GLY A 13 0.59 6.04 -10.72
N THR A 14 0.31 6.87 -9.70
CA THR A 14 -1.07 7.25 -9.32
C THR A 14 -1.80 7.93 -10.47
N VAL A 15 -1.20 8.95 -11.09
CA VAL A 15 -1.82 9.68 -12.19
C VAL A 15 -2.08 8.74 -13.38
N CYS A 16 -1.11 7.90 -13.73
CA CYS A 16 -1.27 6.90 -14.79
C CYS A 16 -2.40 5.90 -14.47
N ALA A 17 -2.48 5.41 -13.22
CA ALA A 17 -3.54 4.50 -12.81
C ALA A 17 -4.92 5.16 -12.90
N TRP A 18 -5.07 6.42 -12.46
CA TRP A 18 -6.32 7.18 -12.59
C TRP A 18 -6.74 7.44 -14.03
N ILE A 19 -5.80 7.74 -14.93
CA ILE A 19 -6.10 8.08 -16.33
C ILE A 19 -6.34 6.82 -17.16
N PHE A 20 -5.49 5.82 -17.01
CA PHE A 20 -5.47 4.66 -17.90
C PHE A 20 -6.20 3.44 -17.32
N VAL A 21 -6.06 3.15 -16.02
CA VAL A 21 -6.61 1.93 -15.43
C VAL A 21 -8.04 2.16 -14.93
N ALA A 22 -8.27 3.17 -14.10
CA ALA A 22 -9.51 3.35 -13.38
C ALA A 22 -10.77 3.41 -14.28
N PRO A 23 -10.82 4.20 -15.38
CA PRO A 23 -12.02 4.28 -16.21
C PRO A 23 -12.32 2.97 -16.95
N ARG A 24 -11.27 2.29 -17.44
CA ARG A 24 -11.44 1.02 -18.17
C ARG A 24 -11.81 -0.11 -17.22
N LEU A 25 -11.16 -0.18 -16.05
CA LEU A 25 -11.45 -1.18 -15.04
C LEU A 25 -12.89 -1.05 -14.53
N ARG A 26 -13.36 0.18 -14.27
CA ARG A 26 -14.75 0.43 -13.86
C ARG A 26 -15.75 -0.07 -14.89
N ARG A 27 -15.59 0.32 -16.16
CA ARG A 27 -16.49 -0.13 -17.23
C ARG A 27 -16.47 -1.64 -17.41
N TYR A 28 -15.26 -2.20 -17.42
CA TYR A 28 -15.11 -3.62 -17.64
C TYR A 28 -15.63 -4.46 -16.46
N SER A 29 -15.46 -4.01 -15.22
CA SER A 29 -15.99 -4.71 -14.05
C SER A 29 -17.52 -4.85 -14.08
N ILE A 30 -18.23 -3.82 -14.59
CA ILE A 30 -19.69 -3.87 -14.79
C ILE A 30 -20.04 -4.91 -15.86
N LYS A 31 -19.38 -4.86 -17.02
CA LYS A 31 -19.63 -5.82 -18.12
C LYS A 31 -19.22 -7.25 -17.74
N ALA A 32 -18.21 -7.39 -16.89
CA ALA A 32 -17.76 -8.65 -16.33
C ALA A 32 -18.61 -9.06 -15.10
N ASN A 33 -19.91 -9.07 -15.26
CA ASN A 33 -20.89 -9.53 -14.27
C ASN A 33 -20.83 -8.76 -12.93
N ASP A 34 -20.66 -7.45 -13.00
CA ASP A 34 -20.56 -6.52 -11.86
C ASP A 34 -19.58 -7.02 -10.77
N SER A 35 -18.37 -7.35 -11.23
CA SER A 35 -17.33 -7.90 -10.38
C SER A 35 -16.91 -6.92 -9.29
N ILE A 36 -16.85 -7.38 -8.04
CA ILE A 36 -16.52 -6.55 -6.87
C ILE A 36 -15.10 -6.77 -6.34
N THR A 37 -14.41 -7.83 -6.80
CA THR A 37 -13.02 -8.13 -6.45
C THR A 37 -12.17 -8.32 -7.70
N ILE A 38 -10.86 -8.17 -7.58
CA ILE A 38 -9.92 -8.37 -8.70
C ILE A 38 -9.89 -9.82 -9.19
N PRO A 39 -9.84 -10.84 -8.32
CA PRO A 39 -9.92 -12.23 -8.76
C PRO A 39 -11.24 -12.52 -9.51
N GLN A 40 -12.37 -12.01 -9.00
CA GLN A 40 -13.67 -12.16 -9.66
C GLN A 40 -13.67 -11.48 -11.03
N PHE A 41 -13.15 -10.26 -11.13
CA PHE A 41 -13.00 -9.56 -12.41
C PHE A 41 -12.20 -10.38 -13.42
N LEU A 42 -11.04 -10.91 -13.02
CA LEU A 42 -10.20 -11.71 -13.91
C LEU A 42 -10.91 -13.00 -14.38
N VAL A 43 -11.56 -13.72 -13.47
CA VAL A 43 -12.31 -14.94 -13.84
C VAL A 43 -13.46 -14.63 -14.78
N ASN A 44 -14.23 -13.59 -14.52
CA ASN A 44 -15.35 -13.16 -15.37
C ASN A 44 -14.84 -12.63 -16.73
N ARG A 45 -13.70 -11.92 -16.75
CA ARG A 45 -13.02 -11.45 -17.97
C ARG A 45 -12.72 -12.60 -18.94
N PHE A 46 -12.30 -13.76 -18.41
CA PHE A 46 -11.96 -14.94 -19.20
C PHE A 46 -13.11 -15.94 -19.30
N GLN A 47 -14.25 -15.67 -18.65
CA GLN A 47 -15.41 -16.58 -18.56
C GLN A 47 -14.99 -18.01 -18.14
N SER A 48 -13.99 -18.09 -17.27
CA SER A 48 -13.43 -19.37 -16.85
C SER A 48 -14.22 -19.99 -15.72
N LYS A 49 -14.48 -21.29 -15.83
CA LYS A 49 -15.06 -22.10 -14.76
C LYS A 49 -14.00 -22.69 -13.82
N ASN A 50 -12.72 -22.50 -14.13
CA ASN A 50 -11.61 -23.05 -13.33
C ASN A 50 -11.31 -22.13 -12.13
N PRO A 51 -11.38 -22.60 -10.89
CA PRO A 51 -11.14 -21.80 -9.70
C PRO A 51 -9.65 -21.52 -9.44
N ALA A 52 -8.72 -22.11 -10.21
CA ALA A 52 -7.28 -22.00 -9.93
C ALA A 52 -6.79 -20.56 -9.86
N LEU A 53 -7.27 -19.67 -10.75
CA LEU A 53 -6.90 -18.26 -10.74
C LEU A 53 -7.33 -17.57 -9.43
N GLN A 54 -8.56 -17.83 -8.95
CA GLN A 54 -9.07 -17.27 -7.70
C GLN A 54 -8.24 -17.75 -6.50
N ILE A 55 -7.91 -19.04 -6.47
CA ILE A 55 -7.12 -19.64 -5.39
C ILE A 55 -5.70 -19.03 -5.37
N ILE A 56 -5.05 -18.92 -6.53
CA ILE A 56 -3.71 -18.32 -6.65
C ILE A 56 -3.74 -16.86 -6.18
N CYS A 57 -4.71 -16.08 -6.64
CA CYS A 57 -4.86 -14.69 -6.21
C CYS A 57 -5.08 -14.60 -4.69
N ALA A 58 -5.93 -15.45 -4.12
CA ALA A 58 -6.20 -15.44 -2.69
C ALA A 58 -4.98 -15.79 -1.85
N ILE A 59 -4.17 -16.76 -2.27
CA ILE A 59 -2.92 -17.11 -1.59
C ILE A 59 -1.97 -15.91 -1.58
N ILE A 60 -1.75 -15.28 -2.74
CA ILE A 60 -0.89 -14.08 -2.84
C ILE A 60 -1.45 -12.95 -1.98
N PHE A 61 -2.76 -12.73 -1.99
CA PHE A 61 -3.40 -11.69 -1.18
C PHE A 61 -3.16 -11.91 0.31
N ILE A 62 -3.36 -13.14 0.80
CA ILE A 62 -3.15 -13.45 2.22
C ILE A 62 -1.69 -13.20 2.61
N ILE A 63 -0.73 -13.71 1.82
CA ILE A 63 0.70 -13.52 2.09
C ILE A 63 1.05 -12.03 2.13
N ALA A 64 0.77 -11.31 1.05
CA ALA A 64 1.15 -9.91 0.92
C ALA A 64 0.42 -8.99 1.93
N TYR A 65 -0.87 -9.25 2.22
CA TYR A 65 -1.58 -8.47 3.21
C TYR A 65 -1.16 -8.76 4.65
N CYS A 66 -0.72 -9.98 5.00
CA CYS A 66 -0.12 -10.24 6.30
C CYS A 66 1.15 -9.40 6.51
N ILE A 67 2.01 -9.34 5.49
CA ILE A 67 3.25 -8.55 5.54
C ILE A 67 2.92 -7.06 5.63
N TYR A 68 1.98 -6.59 4.81
CA TYR A 68 1.63 -5.18 4.79
C TYR A 68 0.91 -4.74 6.09
N ALA A 69 -0.01 -5.53 6.62
CA ALA A 69 -0.67 -5.23 7.89
C ALA A 69 0.32 -5.19 9.06
N ALA A 70 1.37 -6.01 9.01
CA ALA A 70 2.45 -5.97 10.00
C ALA A 70 3.13 -4.60 10.05
N SER A 71 3.32 -3.92 8.91
CA SER A 71 3.90 -2.56 8.89
C SER A 71 3.07 -1.54 9.67
N SER A 72 1.74 -1.63 9.59
CA SER A 72 0.83 -0.77 10.34
C SER A 72 0.89 -1.05 11.85
N ILE A 73 1.02 -2.31 12.25
CA ILE A 73 1.17 -2.71 13.66
C ILE A 73 2.50 -2.18 14.22
N VAL A 74 3.60 -2.33 13.47
CA VAL A 74 4.92 -1.80 13.85
C VAL A 74 4.86 -0.28 13.98
N ALA A 75 4.23 0.42 13.03
CA ALA A 75 4.10 1.87 13.07
C ALA A 75 3.34 2.36 14.32
N CYS A 76 2.26 1.69 14.70
CA CYS A 76 1.52 2.00 15.92
C CYS A 76 2.35 1.73 17.18
N GLY A 77 3.03 0.58 17.25
CA GLY A 77 3.89 0.21 18.38
C GLY A 77 5.02 1.21 18.59
N SER A 78 5.77 1.53 17.55
CA SER A 78 6.87 2.50 17.57
C SER A 78 6.42 3.91 17.93
N LEU A 79 5.25 4.35 17.43
CA LEU A 79 4.70 5.64 17.82
C LEU A 79 4.37 5.69 19.31
N PHE A 80 3.63 4.70 19.81
CA PHE A 80 3.22 4.69 21.22
C PHE A 80 4.40 4.62 22.18
N VAL A 81 5.41 3.76 21.88
CA VAL A 81 6.60 3.69 22.74
C VAL A 81 7.41 5.00 22.69
N THR A 82 7.44 5.69 21.55
CA THR A 82 8.15 6.97 21.42
C THR A 82 7.44 8.10 22.17
N VAL A 83 6.10 8.06 22.22
CA VAL A 83 5.30 9.12 22.87
C VAL A 83 5.18 8.89 24.37
N PHE A 84 4.85 7.68 24.78
CA PHE A 84 4.55 7.35 26.18
C PHE A 84 5.72 6.72 26.94
N GLY A 85 6.72 6.21 26.20
CA GLY A 85 7.82 5.45 26.79
C GLY A 85 7.40 4.05 27.24
N VAL A 86 8.28 3.40 27.98
CA VAL A 86 7.97 2.16 28.70
C VAL A 86 7.41 2.54 30.05
N VAL A 87 6.18 2.13 30.35
CA VAL A 87 5.48 2.44 31.60
C VAL A 87 5.22 1.14 32.34
N GLU A 88 5.61 1.09 33.60
CA GLU A 88 5.41 -0.06 34.49
C GLU A 88 4.47 0.33 35.63
N PHE A 89 3.46 -0.46 35.86
CA PHE A 89 2.54 -0.25 36.99
C PHE A 89 1.90 -1.57 37.44
N ASN A 90 1.41 -1.59 38.66
CA ASN A 90 0.70 -2.73 39.22
C ASN A 90 -0.82 -2.50 39.11
N LEU A 91 -1.51 -3.37 38.39
CA LEU A 91 -2.95 -3.34 38.25
C LEU A 91 -3.54 -4.64 38.86
N PHE A 92 -4.36 -4.52 39.90
CA PHE A 92 -4.99 -5.66 40.55
C PHE A 92 -4.02 -6.79 40.96
N GLY A 93 -2.77 -6.43 41.34
CA GLY A 93 -1.72 -7.39 41.71
C GLY A 93 -0.94 -7.99 40.54
N LEU A 94 -1.25 -7.63 39.30
CA LEU A 94 -0.50 -8.00 38.10
C LEU A 94 0.49 -6.88 37.76
N HIS A 95 1.76 -7.23 37.58
CA HIS A 95 2.76 -6.31 37.06
C HIS A 95 2.59 -6.14 35.54
N VAL A 96 2.15 -4.98 35.13
CA VAL A 96 1.91 -4.64 33.72
C VAL A 96 3.06 -3.77 33.22
N VAL A 97 3.68 -4.19 32.13
CA VAL A 97 4.71 -3.43 31.44
C VAL A 97 4.17 -3.01 30.06
N MET A 98 3.94 -1.72 29.89
CA MET A 98 3.53 -1.13 28.62
C MET A 98 4.77 -0.82 27.78
N ASN A 99 5.28 -1.81 27.10
CA ASN A 99 6.38 -1.71 26.16
C ASN A 99 5.86 -1.75 24.70
N GLU A 100 6.75 -1.80 23.73
CA GLU A 100 6.39 -1.84 22.30
C GLU A 100 5.48 -3.04 21.97
N LEU A 101 5.74 -4.21 22.54
CA LEU A 101 4.89 -5.41 22.41
C LEU A 101 3.45 -5.15 22.88
N PHE A 102 3.31 -4.54 24.07
CA PHE A 102 1.98 -4.20 24.60
C PHE A 102 1.24 -3.26 23.67
N TYR A 103 1.91 -2.23 23.17
CA TYR A 103 1.30 -1.25 22.26
C TYR A 103 0.94 -1.87 20.89
N MET A 104 1.73 -2.78 20.36
CA MET A 104 1.40 -3.53 19.14
C MET A 104 0.15 -4.40 19.33
N ILE A 105 0.03 -5.10 20.47
CA ILE A 105 -1.15 -5.91 20.80
C ILE A 105 -2.38 -5.01 20.96
N LEU A 106 -2.25 -3.89 21.66
CA LEU A 106 -3.33 -2.93 21.83
C LEU A 106 -3.82 -2.38 20.48
N ALA A 107 -2.90 -1.93 19.62
CA ALA A 107 -3.21 -1.43 18.29
C ALA A 107 -3.92 -2.49 17.44
N THR A 108 -3.41 -3.73 17.45
CA THR A 108 -4.04 -4.86 16.74
C THR A 108 -5.46 -5.10 17.24
N GLY A 109 -5.67 -5.08 18.57
CA GLY A 109 -7.00 -5.23 19.17
C GLY A 109 -7.98 -4.12 18.74
N VAL A 110 -7.53 -2.88 18.73
CA VAL A 110 -8.34 -1.74 18.28
C VAL A 110 -8.69 -1.85 16.79
N ILE A 111 -7.70 -2.13 15.94
CA ILE A 111 -7.91 -2.32 14.49
C ILE A 111 -8.91 -3.45 14.24
N LEU A 112 -8.75 -4.59 14.90
CA LEU A 112 -9.69 -5.70 14.81
C LEU A 112 -11.10 -5.27 15.22
N PHE A 113 -11.24 -4.64 16.37
CA PHE A 113 -12.55 -4.28 16.93
C PHE A 113 -13.36 -3.44 15.97
N TYR A 114 -12.81 -2.34 15.46
CA TYR A 114 -13.60 -1.47 14.58
C TYR A 114 -13.76 -2.04 13.16
N THR A 115 -12.78 -2.82 12.65
CA THR A 115 -12.90 -3.48 11.34
C THR A 115 -14.01 -4.56 11.37
N PHE A 116 -14.17 -5.28 12.50
CA PHE A 116 -15.26 -6.24 12.70
C PHE A 116 -16.65 -5.60 12.71
N LEU A 117 -16.77 -4.40 13.29
CA LEU A 117 -18.04 -3.69 13.41
C LEU A 117 -18.39 -2.91 12.15
N GLY A 118 -17.37 -2.48 11.42
CA GLY A 118 -17.49 -1.62 10.26
C GLY A 118 -18.07 -2.33 9.04
N GLY A 119 -17.55 -2.04 7.93
CA GLY A 119 -17.89 -2.54 6.61
C GLY A 119 -17.38 -1.52 5.60
N PHE A 120 -17.51 -1.77 4.31
CA PHE A 120 -16.92 -0.92 3.27
C PHE A 120 -17.26 0.58 3.44
N ASN A 121 -18.53 0.90 3.70
CA ASN A 121 -18.95 2.29 3.88
C ASN A 121 -18.34 2.94 5.13
N ALA A 122 -18.26 2.22 6.24
CA ALA A 122 -17.67 2.74 7.47
C ALA A 122 -16.18 3.01 7.27
N VAL A 123 -15.46 2.07 6.64
CA VAL A 123 -14.04 2.24 6.30
C VAL A 123 -13.84 3.45 5.38
N CYS A 124 -14.67 3.65 4.35
CA CYS A 124 -14.54 4.83 3.49
C CYS A 124 -14.72 6.16 4.25
N TRP A 125 -15.65 6.22 5.23
CA TRP A 125 -15.84 7.42 6.04
C TRP A 125 -14.71 7.65 7.03
N THR A 126 -14.24 6.59 7.71
CA THR A 126 -13.08 6.69 8.61
C THR A 126 -11.84 7.11 7.84
N ASP A 127 -11.56 6.50 6.68
CA ASP A 127 -10.44 6.86 5.82
C ASP A 127 -10.48 8.34 5.39
N PHE A 128 -11.67 8.87 5.10
CA PHE A 128 -11.80 10.28 4.75
C PHE A 128 -11.38 11.22 5.88
N PHE A 129 -11.88 11.00 7.10
CA PHE A 129 -11.52 11.85 8.25
C PHE A 129 -10.06 11.65 8.67
N GLN A 130 -9.59 10.42 8.67
CA GLN A 130 -8.19 10.07 8.93
C GLN A 130 -7.26 10.72 7.91
N GLY A 131 -7.64 10.68 6.63
CA GLY A 131 -6.91 11.35 5.56
C GLY A 131 -6.86 12.87 5.74
N MET A 132 -7.97 13.53 6.12
CA MET A 132 -7.98 14.97 6.42
C MET A 132 -7.04 15.33 7.56
N LEU A 133 -7.01 14.50 8.62
CA LEU A 133 -6.09 14.67 9.74
C LEU A 133 -4.63 14.51 9.32
N MET A 134 -4.34 13.49 8.48
CA MET A 134 -3.00 13.29 7.92
C MET A 134 -2.53 14.48 7.10
N LEU A 135 -3.39 14.99 6.22
CA LEU A 135 -3.06 16.15 5.39
C LEU A 135 -2.80 17.39 6.27
N LEU A 136 -3.65 17.63 7.25
CA LEU A 136 -3.47 18.73 8.20
C LEU A 136 -2.12 18.63 8.92
N ALA A 137 -1.78 17.46 9.43
CA ALA A 137 -0.53 17.23 10.16
C ALA A 137 0.70 17.41 9.26
N LEU A 138 0.68 16.83 8.06
CA LEU A 138 1.78 16.95 7.10
C LEU A 138 1.97 18.36 6.56
N LEU A 139 0.90 19.14 6.41
CA LEU A 139 0.99 20.56 6.02
C LEU A 139 1.53 21.42 7.16
N THR A 140 1.00 21.21 8.37
CA THR A 140 1.26 22.11 9.50
C THR A 140 2.69 21.99 9.99
N ALA A 141 3.23 20.79 10.17
CA ALA A 141 4.54 20.57 10.77
C ALA A 141 5.70 21.27 10.01
N PRO A 142 5.91 21.04 8.70
CA PRO A 142 7.02 21.67 7.99
C PRO A 142 6.81 23.18 7.80
N ILE A 143 5.56 23.65 7.65
CA ILE A 143 5.28 25.07 7.50
C ILE A 143 5.61 25.82 8.81
N VAL A 144 5.18 25.32 9.96
CA VAL A 144 5.50 25.93 11.26
C VAL A 144 6.99 25.88 11.56
N ALA A 145 7.67 24.77 11.22
CA ALA A 145 9.13 24.66 11.33
C ALA A 145 9.84 25.74 10.48
N LEU A 146 9.42 25.94 9.22
CA LEU A 146 9.98 26.99 8.36
C LEU A 146 9.79 28.40 8.95
N PHE A 147 8.64 28.67 9.58
CA PHE A 147 8.43 29.94 10.26
C PHE A 147 9.31 30.07 11.51
N ALA A 148 9.45 29.01 12.29
CA ALA A 148 10.33 29.00 13.47
C ALA A 148 11.79 29.25 13.07
N MET A 149 12.25 28.66 11.97
CA MET A 149 13.60 28.80 11.43
C MET A 149 13.91 30.21 10.89
N ARG A 150 12.90 31.02 10.60
CA ARG A 150 13.08 32.43 10.16
C ARG A 150 13.36 33.40 11.31
N GLY A 151 13.19 32.98 12.56
CA GLY A 151 13.49 33.82 13.72
C GLY A 151 14.99 34.15 13.78
N ALA A 152 15.33 35.40 14.17
CA ALA A 152 16.72 35.87 14.22
C ALA A 152 17.61 35.05 15.19
N ASP A 153 16.99 34.43 16.19
CA ASP A 153 17.66 33.65 17.25
C ASP A 153 17.51 32.14 17.03
N PHE A 154 17.10 31.69 15.84
CA PHE A 154 16.92 30.27 15.59
C PHE A 154 18.26 29.54 15.63
N THR A 155 18.34 28.51 16.45
CA THR A 155 19.41 27.52 16.46
C THR A 155 18.79 26.13 16.31
N PRO A 156 19.31 25.27 15.43
CA PRO A 156 18.86 23.88 15.33
C PRO A 156 19.01 23.17 16.69
N LEU A 157 18.18 22.15 16.96
CA LEU A 157 18.23 21.37 18.22
C LEU A 157 19.57 20.66 18.41
N ALA A 158 20.26 20.35 17.32
CA ALA A 158 21.63 19.84 17.30
C ALA A 158 22.35 20.34 16.04
N PRO A 159 23.71 20.24 15.96
CA PRO A 159 24.45 20.63 14.78
C PRO A 159 23.92 19.94 13.52
N VAL A 160 23.74 20.70 12.43
CA VAL A 160 23.32 20.13 11.15
C VAL A 160 24.55 19.59 10.45
N VAL A 161 24.59 18.27 10.24
CA VAL A 161 25.65 17.60 9.49
C VAL A 161 25.07 17.02 8.21
N THR A 162 25.45 17.58 7.07
CA THR A 162 25.05 17.09 5.76
C THR A 162 26.20 16.29 5.15
N GLY A 163 25.90 15.10 4.66
CA GLY A 163 26.84 14.34 3.83
C GLY A 163 27.09 15.08 2.49
N GLU A 164 28.24 14.82 1.83
CA GLU A 164 28.67 15.50 0.60
C GLU A 164 27.57 15.53 -0.51
N HIS A 165 26.69 14.53 -0.54
CA HIS A 165 25.66 14.40 -1.58
C HIS A 165 24.22 14.49 -1.05
N TYR A 166 24.02 15.03 0.16
CA TYR A 166 22.68 15.05 0.80
C TYR A 166 21.61 15.73 -0.07
N TYR A 167 21.95 16.88 -0.70
CA TYR A 167 21.03 17.62 -1.59
C TYR A 167 21.09 17.18 -3.05
N SER A 168 21.92 16.19 -3.39
CA SER A 168 22.00 15.68 -4.75
C SER A 168 20.82 14.75 -5.07
N LEU A 169 20.28 14.86 -6.27
CA LEU A 169 19.31 13.91 -6.82
C LEU A 169 19.96 12.57 -7.20
N LEU A 170 21.29 12.55 -7.34
CA LEU A 170 22.10 11.35 -7.54
C LEU A 170 22.63 10.91 -6.17
N SER A 171 22.25 9.72 -5.71
CA SER A 171 22.58 9.23 -4.36
C SER A 171 24.09 9.16 -4.09
N THR A 172 24.88 8.82 -5.11
CA THR A 172 26.35 8.78 -5.06
C THR A 172 27.01 10.09 -5.54
N GLY A 173 26.22 11.09 -5.94
CA GLY A 173 26.71 12.34 -6.54
C GLY A 173 27.22 12.19 -7.96
N LYS A 174 27.18 11.01 -8.55
CA LYS A 174 27.67 10.70 -9.90
C LYS A 174 26.66 9.86 -10.68
N TRP A 175 26.80 9.86 -12.00
CA TRP A 175 26.05 8.98 -12.90
C TRP A 175 26.73 7.59 -12.91
N ASP A 176 26.50 6.80 -11.88
CA ASP A 176 26.95 5.41 -11.75
C ASP A 176 25.75 4.46 -11.55
N TRP A 177 26.03 3.17 -11.45
CA TRP A 177 24.97 2.17 -11.26
C TRP A 177 24.16 2.40 -9.97
N GLY A 178 24.80 2.87 -8.88
CA GLY A 178 24.12 3.17 -7.63
C GLY A 178 23.03 4.23 -7.81
N SER A 179 23.39 5.38 -8.41
CA SER A 179 22.41 6.44 -8.68
C SER A 179 21.34 6.03 -9.70
N ILE A 180 21.71 5.27 -10.74
CA ILE A 180 20.77 4.80 -11.76
C ILE A 180 19.79 3.80 -11.15
N SER A 181 20.25 2.84 -10.34
CA SER A 181 19.39 1.85 -9.68
C SER A 181 18.41 2.51 -8.72
N ASP A 182 18.83 3.53 -7.96
CA ASP A 182 17.95 4.29 -7.08
C ASP A 182 16.85 5.05 -7.84
N ILE A 183 17.23 5.69 -8.95
CA ILE A 183 16.26 6.39 -9.81
C ILE A 183 15.24 5.40 -10.39
N VAL A 184 15.73 4.31 -10.98
CA VAL A 184 14.89 3.29 -11.61
C VAL A 184 14.00 2.62 -10.56
N SER A 185 14.54 2.29 -9.39
CA SER A 185 13.79 1.75 -8.25
C SER A 185 12.73 2.72 -7.76
N GLY A 186 13.05 4.01 -7.65
CA GLY A 186 12.11 5.05 -7.29
C GLY A 186 10.92 5.12 -8.25
N PHE A 187 11.16 5.10 -9.56
CA PHE A 187 10.09 5.01 -10.57
C PHE A 187 9.32 3.70 -10.49
N GLY A 188 9.99 2.60 -10.13
CA GLY A 188 9.39 1.27 -9.95
C GLY A 188 8.24 1.27 -8.94
N TRP A 189 8.29 2.10 -7.90
CA TRP A 189 7.20 2.23 -6.94
C TRP A 189 5.87 2.58 -7.59
N GLY A 190 5.89 3.34 -8.68
CA GLY A 190 4.69 3.69 -9.44
C GLY A 190 3.96 2.50 -10.05
N LEU A 191 4.67 1.40 -10.36
CA LEU A 191 4.09 0.18 -10.93
C LEU A 191 3.12 -0.51 -9.97
N GLY A 192 3.31 -0.35 -8.66
CA GLY A 192 2.43 -0.92 -7.65
C GLY A 192 0.98 -0.45 -7.76
N TYR A 193 0.73 0.82 -8.15
CA TYR A 193 -0.64 1.33 -8.34
C TYR A 193 -1.43 0.57 -9.41
N LEU A 194 -0.77 -0.10 -10.33
CA LEU A 194 -1.41 -0.89 -11.38
C LEU A 194 -1.88 -2.26 -10.87
N GLY A 195 -1.34 -2.73 -9.73
CA GLY A 195 -1.57 -4.06 -9.20
C GLY A 195 -2.19 -4.13 -7.80
N MET A 196 -2.26 -3.03 -7.04
CA MET A 196 -2.74 -3.02 -5.65
C MET A 196 -4.25 -3.28 -5.53
N PRO A 197 -4.69 -4.43 -5.00
CA PRO A 197 -6.11 -4.81 -5.05
C PRO A 197 -7.03 -3.85 -4.31
N HIS A 198 -6.66 -3.35 -3.13
CA HIS A 198 -7.48 -2.44 -2.34
C HIS A 198 -7.63 -1.05 -3.01
N ILE A 199 -6.69 -0.64 -3.86
CA ILE A 199 -6.79 0.57 -4.68
C ILE A 199 -7.70 0.31 -5.89
N LEU A 200 -7.47 -0.80 -6.60
CA LEU A 200 -8.23 -1.17 -7.80
C LEU A 200 -9.72 -1.37 -7.52
N VAL A 201 -10.08 -1.98 -6.37
CA VAL A 201 -11.47 -2.13 -5.94
C VAL A 201 -12.15 -0.78 -5.74
N ARG A 202 -11.44 0.24 -5.26
CA ARG A 202 -11.98 1.60 -5.14
C ARG A 202 -12.30 2.22 -6.50
N TYR A 203 -11.49 1.96 -7.53
CA TYR A 203 -11.82 2.39 -8.90
C TYR A 203 -13.09 1.69 -9.42
N MET A 204 -13.24 0.40 -9.13
CA MET A 204 -14.43 -0.38 -9.52
C MET A 204 -15.70 0.11 -8.82
N SER A 205 -15.60 0.65 -7.61
CA SER A 205 -16.74 1.12 -6.80
C SER A 205 -17.19 2.55 -7.10
N ILE A 206 -16.54 3.29 -7.99
CA ILE A 206 -16.93 4.65 -8.37
C ILE A 206 -18.30 4.62 -9.05
N ARG A 207 -19.19 5.53 -8.63
CA ARG A 207 -20.61 5.52 -8.99
C ARG A 207 -20.88 5.74 -10.48
N SER A 208 -20.17 6.69 -11.10
CA SER A 208 -20.38 7.05 -12.50
C SER A 208 -19.10 7.54 -13.19
N GLU A 209 -19.07 7.54 -14.53
CA GLU A 209 -17.94 8.08 -15.29
C GLU A 209 -17.74 9.59 -15.10
N LYS A 210 -18.81 10.35 -14.82
CA LYS A 210 -18.70 11.78 -14.50
C LYS A 210 -17.95 12.01 -13.18
N GLU A 211 -18.18 11.16 -12.20
CA GLU A 211 -17.46 11.20 -10.91
C GLU A 211 -16.04 10.68 -11.04
N MET A 212 -15.74 9.81 -11.99
CA MET A 212 -14.40 9.33 -12.26
C MET A 212 -13.40 10.46 -12.53
N LYS A 213 -13.78 11.45 -13.36
CA LYS A 213 -12.91 12.61 -13.64
C LYS A 213 -12.66 13.45 -12.39
N LYS A 214 -13.69 13.69 -11.58
CA LYS A 214 -13.56 14.42 -10.31
C LYS A 214 -12.65 13.65 -9.35
N SER A 215 -12.87 12.35 -9.21
CA SER A 215 -12.07 11.48 -8.36
C SER A 215 -10.60 11.44 -8.80
N CYS A 216 -10.34 11.42 -10.12
CA CYS A 216 -9.00 11.50 -10.68
C CYS A 216 -8.29 12.80 -10.27
N ILE A 217 -8.95 13.96 -10.42
CA ILE A 217 -8.38 15.26 -10.05
C ILE A 217 -8.13 15.32 -8.55
N VAL A 218 -9.13 14.98 -7.74
CA VAL A 218 -9.01 15.01 -6.28
C VAL A 218 -7.93 14.05 -5.80
N GLY A 219 -7.94 12.79 -6.27
CA GLY A 219 -6.96 11.77 -5.86
C GLY A 219 -5.54 12.12 -6.28
N SER A 220 -5.34 12.59 -7.52
CA SER A 220 -4.01 13.00 -8.00
C SER A 220 -3.48 14.22 -7.26
N THR A 221 -4.31 15.25 -7.03
CA THR A 221 -3.93 16.44 -6.27
C THR A 221 -3.62 16.09 -4.82
N TRP A 222 -4.43 15.25 -4.20
CA TRP A 222 -4.20 14.73 -2.85
C TRP A 222 -2.86 14.02 -2.74
N THR A 223 -2.59 13.07 -3.63
CA THR A 223 -1.33 12.33 -3.64
C THR A 223 -0.14 13.27 -3.85
N ALA A 224 -0.24 14.23 -4.77
CA ALA A 224 0.82 15.23 -4.99
C ALA A 224 1.10 16.04 -3.71
N LEU A 225 0.05 16.54 -3.05
CA LEU A 225 0.21 17.32 -1.81
C LEU A 225 0.86 16.49 -0.69
N ILE A 226 0.40 15.27 -0.47
CA ILE A 226 0.97 14.39 0.57
C ILE A 226 2.44 14.09 0.30
N LEU A 227 2.79 13.71 -0.94
CA LEU A 227 4.18 13.36 -1.29
C LEU A 227 5.12 14.56 -1.22
N ILE A 228 4.68 15.74 -1.65
CA ILE A 228 5.45 16.99 -1.54
C ILE A 228 5.66 17.33 -0.06
N MET A 229 4.61 17.27 0.76
CA MET A 229 4.71 17.62 2.18
C MET A 229 5.49 16.58 2.97
N ALA A 230 5.39 15.30 2.67
CA ALA A 230 6.23 14.27 3.28
C ALA A 230 7.71 14.48 2.96
N SER A 231 8.04 14.84 1.72
CA SER A 231 9.40 15.22 1.34
C SER A 231 9.85 16.50 2.05
N ALA A 232 8.96 17.46 2.22
CA ALA A 232 9.24 18.68 2.98
C ALA A 232 9.50 18.41 4.47
N VAL A 233 8.75 17.49 5.09
CA VAL A 233 9.02 17.04 6.47
C VAL A 233 10.44 16.49 6.60
N ALA A 234 10.89 15.68 5.65
CA ALA A 234 12.25 15.12 5.70
C ALA A 234 13.32 16.21 5.57
N LEU A 235 13.15 17.14 4.62
CA LEU A 235 14.13 18.21 4.36
C LEU A 235 14.15 19.25 5.48
N VAL A 236 12.97 19.79 5.81
CA VAL A 236 12.85 20.84 6.83
C VAL A 236 13.16 20.27 8.22
N GLY A 237 12.75 19.03 8.47
CA GLY A 237 13.04 18.35 9.72
C GLY A 237 14.52 18.08 9.94
N HIS A 238 15.26 17.76 8.86
CA HIS A 238 16.71 17.64 8.95
C HIS A 238 17.37 18.96 9.35
N GLU A 239 16.99 20.08 8.72
CA GLU A 239 17.50 21.39 9.04
C GLU A 239 17.09 21.88 10.43
N TYR A 240 15.89 21.54 10.86
CA TYR A 240 15.34 21.95 12.16
C TYR A 240 15.93 21.15 13.32
N LEU A 241 16.03 19.82 13.21
CA LEU A 241 16.51 18.92 14.26
C LEU A 241 18.04 18.75 14.25
N GLY A 242 18.69 18.90 13.10
CA GLY A 242 20.11 18.59 12.94
C GLY A 242 20.41 17.11 13.22
N THR A 243 21.54 16.83 13.86
CA THR A 243 21.96 15.48 14.28
C THR A 243 21.29 14.99 15.59
N TYR A 244 20.17 15.60 15.98
CA TYR A 244 19.42 15.18 17.18
C TYR A 244 18.91 13.74 17.08
N LEU A 245 18.65 13.27 15.84
CA LEU A 245 18.24 11.90 15.57
C LEU A 245 19.42 11.07 15.09
N ASP A 246 19.65 9.95 15.73
CA ASP A 246 20.57 8.91 15.27
C ASP A 246 19.99 8.13 14.08
N ASP A 247 20.79 7.26 13.47
CA ASP A 247 20.37 6.48 12.31
C ASP A 247 19.15 5.57 12.58
N GLY A 248 18.98 5.09 13.79
CA GLY A 248 17.83 4.28 14.21
C GLY A 248 16.54 5.06 14.37
N SER A 249 16.63 6.37 14.65
CA SER A 249 15.50 7.24 14.96
C SER A 249 15.05 8.13 13.80
N LYS A 250 15.71 8.06 12.64
CA LYS A 250 15.40 8.90 11.46
C LYS A 250 13.95 8.77 10.97
N SER A 251 13.35 7.60 11.13
CA SER A 251 11.93 7.37 10.79
C SER A 251 10.96 8.14 11.69
N LEU A 252 11.41 8.65 12.83
CA LEU A 252 10.64 9.39 13.82
C LEU A 252 10.74 10.92 13.67
N ILE A 253 11.36 11.41 12.60
CA ILE A 253 11.60 12.85 12.35
C ILE A 253 10.35 13.69 12.54
N PHE A 254 9.20 13.24 12.02
CA PHE A 254 7.91 13.91 12.17
C PHE A 254 7.48 13.99 13.65
N VAL A 255 7.66 12.91 14.40
CA VAL A 255 7.29 12.85 15.84
C VAL A 255 8.06 13.87 16.64
N TYR A 256 9.38 13.93 16.45
CA TYR A 256 10.25 14.88 17.16
C TYR A 256 10.00 16.32 16.72
N MET A 257 9.77 16.58 15.43
CA MET A 257 9.37 17.93 14.97
C MET A 257 8.07 18.39 15.64
N VAL A 258 7.05 17.56 15.66
CA VAL A 258 5.75 17.92 16.26
C VAL A 258 5.89 18.18 17.74
N ARG A 259 6.62 17.32 18.48
CA ARG A 259 6.82 17.48 19.92
C ARG A 259 7.60 18.73 20.31
N SER A 260 8.52 19.19 19.47
CA SER A 260 9.33 20.38 19.72
C SER A 260 8.64 21.69 19.30
N LEU A 261 7.78 21.63 18.27
CA LEU A 261 7.13 22.82 17.70
C LEU A 261 5.79 23.19 18.36
N PHE A 262 5.07 22.21 18.92
CA PHE A 262 3.69 22.41 19.33
C PHE A 262 3.47 22.14 20.82
N PRO A 263 2.51 22.85 21.47
CA PRO A 263 2.05 22.51 22.82
C PRO A 263 1.48 21.09 22.87
N ALA A 264 1.51 20.46 24.05
CA ALA A 264 1.16 19.05 24.25
C ALA A 264 -0.19 18.63 23.63
N LEU A 265 -1.25 19.44 23.75
CA LEU A 265 -2.56 19.14 23.18
C LEU A 265 -2.51 19.06 21.64
N LEU A 266 -1.91 20.06 21.00
CA LEU A 266 -1.76 20.08 19.53
C LEU A 266 -0.83 18.99 19.04
N SER A 267 0.26 18.73 19.75
CA SER A 267 1.15 17.60 19.47
C SER A 267 0.38 16.28 19.47
N GLY A 268 -0.46 16.04 20.47
CA GLY A 268 -1.29 14.85 20.56
C GLY A 268 -2.23 14.69 19.35
N VAL A 269 -2.90 15.77 18.93
CA VAL A 269 -3.77 15.78 17.74
C VAL A 269 -2.97 15.51 16.47
N LEU A 270 -1.82 16.16 16.28
CA LEU A 270 -1.01 15.97 15.07
C LEU A 270 -0.35 14.59 15.03
N LEU A 271 0.08 14.04 16.16
CA LEU A 271 0.65 12.70 16.24
C LEU A 271 -0.41 11.60 16.05
N SER A 272 -1.67 11.87 16.40
CA SER A 272 -2.75 10.92 16.08
C SER A 272 -2.96 10.73 14.57
N ALA A 273 -2.43 11.62 13.72
CA ALA A 273 -2.40 11.43 12.28
C ALA A 273 -1.56 10.22 11.84
N ILE A 274 -0.52 9.85 12.60
CA ILE A 274 0.27 8.64 12.31
C ILE A 274 -0.58 7.39 12.58
N LEU A 275 -1.32 7.38 13.70
CA LEU A 275 -2.26 6.30 13.99
C LEU A 275 -3.35 6.23 12.92
N ALA A 276 -3.90 7.38 12.53
CA ALA A 276 -4.89 7.48 11.47
C ALA A 276 -4.38 6.87 10.16
N ALA A 277 -3.14 7.18 9.76
CA ALA A 277 -2.50 6.64 8.58
C ALA A 277 -2.35 5.11 8.65
N SER A 278 -1.81 4.61 9.77
CA SER A 278 -1.58 3.18 9.98
C SER A 278 -2.89 2.40 10.02
N MET A 279 -3.90 2.95 10.70
CA MET A 279 -5.21 2.30 10.87
C MET A 279 -6.00 2.27 9.55
N SER A 280 -6.03 3.37 8.78
CA SER A 280 -6.70 3.43 7.47
C SER A 280 -6.07 2.48 6.44
N THR A 281 -4.77 2.27 6.56
CA THR A 281 -4.06 1.31 5.72
C THR A 281 -4.41 -0.12 6.11
N ALA A 282 -4.35 -0.45 7.40
CA ALA A 282 -4.65 -1.80 7.90
C ALA A 282 -6.09 -2.23 7.62
N ASP A 283 -7.09 -1.38 7.91
CA ASP A 283 -8.50 -1.75 7.71
C ASP A 283 -8.87 -1.93 6.24
N SER A 284 -8.33 -1.10 5.35
CA SER A 284 -8.53 -1.25 3.91
C SER A 284 -7.96 -2.57 3.38
N GLN A 285 -6.80 -2.99 3.88
CA GLN A 285 -6.15 -4.26 3.53
C GLN A 285 -6.92 -5.45 4.08
N LEU A 286 -7.33 -5.39 5.35
CA LEU A 286 -8.11 -6.42 6.01
C LEU A 286 -9.48 -6.58 5.34
N LEU A 287 -10.13 -5.48 4.95
CA LEU A 287 -11.40 -5.52 4.25
C LEU A 287 -11.26 -6.13 2.84
N ALA A 288 -10.24 -5.74 2.08
CA ALA A 288 -9.98 -6.27 0.75
C ALA A 288 -9.68 -7.77 0.78
N SER A 289 -8.85 -8.22 1.73
CA SER A 289 -8.54 -9.64 1.92
C SER A 289 -9.74 -10.47 2.38
N SER A 290 -10.55 -9.91 3.28
CA SER A 290 -11.80 -10.51 3.76
C SER A 290 -12.79 -10.72 2.61
N SER A 291 -13.00 -9.70 1.80
CA SER A 291 -13.90 -9.75 0.64
C SER A 291 -13.43 -10.74 -0.41
N ALA A 292 -12.14 -10.73 -0.74
CA ALA A 292 -11.55 -11.65 -1.69
C ALA A 292 -11.65 -13.11 -1.17
N PHE A 293 -11.31 -13.36 0.09
CA PHE A 293 -11.43 -14.71 0.64
C PHE A 293 -12.88 -15.21 0.65
N ALA A 294 -13.81 -14.42 1.15
CA ALA A 294 -15.21 -14.83 1.25
C ALA A 294 -15.83 -15.07 -0.13
N SER A 295 -15.61 -14.15 -1.09
CA SER A 295 -16.22 -14.20 -2.42
C SER A 295 -15.51 -15.14 -3.38
N ASP A 296 -14.19 -15.23 -3.30
CA ASP A 296 -13.38 -15.87 -4.35
C ASP A 296 -12.85 -17.24 -3.93
N VAL A 297 -12.83 -17.55 -2.62
CA VAL A 297 -12.37 -18.85 -2.11
C VAL A 297 -13.49 -19.56 -1.36
N TYR A 298 -14.03 -18.94 -0.31
CA TYR A 298 -14.97 -19.64 0.56
C TYR A 298 -16.23 -20.06 -0.20
N LYS A 299 -16.87 -19.14 -0.91
CA LYS A 299 -18.11 -19.43 -1.64
C LYS A 299 -17.90 -20.42 -2.79
N PRO A 300 -16.96 -20.21 -3.75
CA PRO A 300 -16.86 -21.11 -4.90
C PRO A 300 -16.21 -22.47 -4.59
N VAL A 301 -15.29 -22.52 -3.60
CA VAL A 301 -14.51 -23.74 -3.30
C VAL A 301 -15.15 -24.58 -2.17
N PHE A 302 -15.52 -23.93 -1.06
CA PHE A 302 -15.97 -24.65 0.14
C PHE A 302 -17.50 -24.74 0.26
N ARG A 303 -18.24 -23.67 -0.05
CA ARG A 303 -19.68 -23.60 0.23
C ARG A 303 -20.44 -22.80 -0.84
N LYS A 304 -20.71 -23.43 -1.98
CA LYS A 304 -21.40 -22.78 -3.14
C LYS A 304 -22.72 -22.09 -2.78
N ASN A 305 -23.44 -22.60 -1.80
CA ASN A 305 -24.72 -22.07 -1.33
C ASN A 305 -24.60 -21.30 -0.01
N ALA A 306 -23.40 -20.75 0.31
CA ALA A 306 -23.21 -19.98 1.53
C ALA A 306 -24.15 -18.79 1.60
N SER A 307 -24.79 -18.60 2.76
CA SER A 307 -25.62 -17.43 3.04
C SER A 307 -24.77 -16.18 3.22
N ASN A 308 -25.37 -15.01 3.04
CA ASN A 308 -24.66 -13.73 3.28
C ASN A 308 -24.10 -13.62 4.71
N LYS A 309 -24.83 -14.17 5.70
CA LYS A 309 -24.36 -14.20 7.09
C LYS A 309 -23.13 -15.10 7.26
N GLU A 310 -23.13 -16.26 6.60
CA GLU A 310 -22.00 -17.19 6.60
C GLU A 310 -20.76 -16.57 5.93
N MET A 311 -20.95 -15.92 4.79
CA MET A 311 -19.86 -15.19 4.10
C MET A 311 -19.28 -14.05 4.94
N LEU A 312 -20.14 -13.29 5.65
CA LEU A 312 -19.70 -12.26 6.57
C LEU A 312 -18.82 -12.83 7.70
N TRP A 313 -19.23 -13.98 8.28
CA TRP A 313 -18.42 -14.61 9.33
C TRP A 313 -17.12 -15.21 8.79
N ALA A 314 -17.14 -15.82 7.60
CA ALA A 314 -15.92 -16.29 6.94
C ALA A 314 -14.92 -15.14 6.72
N GLY A 315 -15.41 -13.98 6.26
CA GLY A 315 -14.60 -12.78 6.13
C GLY A 315 -14.03 -12.29 7.47
N ARG A 316 -14.83 -12.27 8.53
CA ARG A 316 -14.39 -11.88 9.87
C ARG A 316 -13.31 -12.81 10.43
N ILE A 317 -13.45 -14.10 10.23
CA ILE A 317 -12.42 -15.08 10.66
C ILE A 317 -11.10 -14.82 9.94
N ILE A 318 -11.13 -14.57 8.63
CA ILE A 318 -9.91 -14.33 7.89
C ILE A 318 -9.23 -13.00 8.31
N VAL A 319 -10.00 -11.96 8.63
CA VAL A 319 -9.49 -10.72 9.21
C VAL A 319 -8.73 -11.02 10.51
N ALA A 320 -9.32 -11.80 11.41
CA ALA A 320 -8.66 -12.17 12.66
C ALA A 320 -7.37 -12.98 12.42
N VAL A 321 -7.41 -13.94 11.50
CA VAL A 321 -6.24 -14.76 11.15
C VAL A 321 -5.11 -13.88 10.59
N ILE A 322 -5.41 -13.00 9.63
CA ILE A 322 -4.42 -12.10 9.03
C ILE A 322 -3.84 -11.17 10.09
N SER A 323 -4.66 -10.62 10.99
CA SER A 323 -4.17 -9.72 12.06
C SER A 323 -3.25 -10.43 13.06
N VAL A 324 -3.58 -11.68 13.41
CA VAL A 324 -2.71 -12.49 14.29
C VAL A 324 -1.38 -12.81 13.58
N VAL A 325 -1.42 -13.23 12.32
CA VAL A 325 -0.20 -13.52 11.55
C VAL A 325 0.63 -12.24 11.36
N ALA A 326 -0.01 -11.12 11.06
CA ALA A 326 0.66 -9.82 10.94
C ALA A 326 1.34 -9.39 12.25
N LEU A 327 0.68 -9.61 13.40
CA LEU A 327 1.29 -9.36 14.71
C LEU A 327 2.52 -10.26 14.95
N VAL A 328 2.44 -11.55 14.60
CA VAL A 328 3.59 -12.47 14.70
C VAL A 328 4.75 -12.00 13.82
N ILE A 329 4.47 -11.54 12.60
CA ILE A 329 5.50 -10.96 11.70
C ILE A 329 6.11 -9.70 12.34
N ALA A 330 5.27 -8.79 12.86
CA ALA A 330 5.70 -7.55 13.49
C ALA A 330 6.61 -7.79 14.72
N LEU A 331 6.35 -8.86 15.47
CA LEU A 331 7.12 -9.25 16.65
C LEU A 331 8.37 -10.08 16.34
N SER A 332 8.58 -10.43 15.07
CA SER A 332 9.76 -11.22 14.68
C SER A 332 11.05 -10.42 14.90
N PRO A 333 12.10 -11.04 15.51
CA PRO A 333 13.41 -10.41 15.61
C PRO A 333 14.02 -10.01 14.25
N ASN A 334 13.57 -10.64 13.16
CA ASN A 334 14.02 -10.36 11.81
C ASN A 334 13.15 -9.32 11.08
N CYS A 335 12.25 -8.64 11.79
CA CYS A 335 11.42 -7.59 11.21
C CYS A 335 12.30 -6.40 10.80
N LYS A 336 12.38 -6.13 9.50
CA LYS A 336 13.23 -5.07 8.93
C LYS A 336 12.64 -3.65 9.07
N GLY A 337 11.55 -3.49 9.81
CA GLY A 337 10.88 -2.20 10.02
C GLY A 337 9.80 -1.86 8.98
N ILE A 338 9.16 -0.70 9.15
CA ILE A 338 7.95 -0.30 8.43
C ILE A 338 8.19 -0.27 6.91
N MET A 339 9.26 0.43 6.48
CA MET A 339 9.51 0.67 5.06
C MET A 339 9.74 -0.64 4.29
N ALA A 340 10.55 -1.55 4.83
CA ALA A 340 10.85 -2.83 4.20
C ALA A 340 9.61 -3.74 4.09
N LEU A 341 8.72 -3.72 5.10
CA LEU A 341 7.46 -4.48 5.05
C LEU A 341 6.52 -3.92 3.98
N VAL A 342 6.41 -2.59 3.88
CA VAL A 342 5.62 -1.92 2.84
C VAL A 342 6.19 -2.24 1.46
N GLU A 343 7.49 -2.09 1.28
CA GLU A 343 8.20 -2.33 0.03
C GLU A 343 7.96 -3.75 -0.49
N CYS A 344 8.19 -4.76 0.33
CA CYS A 344 7.97 -6.17 -0.01
C CYS A 344 6.52 -6.45 -0.43
N ALA A 345 5.53 -5.99 0.33
CA ALA A 345 4.13 -6.22 0.01
C ALA A 345 3.67 -5.44 -1.25
N TRP A 346 4.16 -4.21 -1.41
CA TRP A 346 3.89 -3.37 -2.57
C TRP A 346 4.44 -3.99 -3.84
N ALA A 347 5.66 -4.51 -3.80
CA ALA A 347 6.29 -5.21 -4.90
C ALA A 347 5.56 -6.49 -5.28
N ALA A 348 5.20 -7.30 -4.29
CA ALA A 348 4.46 -8.55 -4.51
C ALA A 348 3.15 -8.32 -5.28
N PHE A 349 2.37 -7.30 -4.90
CA PHE A 349 1.14 -6.95 -5.60
C PHE A 349 1.41 -6.34 -6.98
N GLY A 350 2.34 -5.41 -7.08
CA GLY A 350 2.68 -4.75 -8.33
C GLY A 350 3.19 -5.71 -9.39
N SER A 351 4.07 -6.62 -9.01
CA SER A 351 4.67 -7.65 -9.88
C SER A 351 3.67 -8.69 -10.35
N ALA A 352 2.81 -9.18 -9.43
CA ALA A 352 1.83 -10.21 -9.76
C ALA A 352 0.65 -9.66 -10.58
N PHE A 353 0.05 -8.56 -10.14
CA PHE A 353 -1.22 -8.10 -10.69
C PHE A 353 -1.09 -6.95 -11.68
N GLY A 354 -0.06 -6.11 -11.59
CA GLY A 354 0.12 -4.96 -12.47
C GLY A 354 0.11 -5.32 -13.96
N PRO A 355 1.01 -6.20 -14.43
CA PRO A 355 1.03 -6.65 -15.82
C PRO A 355 -0.29 -7.29 -16.25
N THR A 356 -0.85 -8.13 -15.37
CA THR A 356 -2.08 -8.88 -15.65
C THR A 356 -3.28 -7.96 -15.82
N ILE A 357 -3.43 -6.94 -14.96
CA ILE A 357 -4.51 -5.95 -15.07
C ILE A 357 -4.34 -5.12 -16.32
N VAL A 358 -3.15 -4.62 -16.61
CA VAL A 358 -2.89 -3.84 -17.83
C VAL A 358 -3.25 -4.65 -19.08
N LEU A 359 -2.78 -5.89 -19.19
CA LEU A 359 -3.09 -6.75 -20.33
C LEU A 359 -4.57 -7.11 -20.39
N ALA A 360 -5.23 -7.37 -19.27
CA ALA A 360 -6.67 -7.66 -19.23
C ALA A 360 -7.52 -6.50 -19.77
N LEU A 361 -7.08 -5.26 -19.53
CA LEU A 361 -7.79 -4.04 -19.95
C LEU A 361 -7.48 -3.59 -21.38
N TYR A 362 -6.29 -3.94 -21.91
CA TYR A 362 -5.77 -3.35 -23.15
C TYR A 362 -5.51 -4.34 -24.26
N TRP A 363 -5.40 -5.64 -23.93
CA TRP A 363 -5.04 -6.64 -24.94
C TRP A 363 -6.12 -7.70 -25.16
N LYS A 364 -6.82 -7.62 -26.28
CA LYS A 364 -7.91 -8.51 -26.66
C LYS A 364 -7.51 -9.98 -26.71
N ARG A 365 -6.25 -10.28 -27.15
CA ARG A 365 -5.68 -11.63 -27.29
C ARG A 365 -5.30 -12.28 -25.97
N PHE A 366 -5.38 -11.55 -24.83
CA PHE A 366 -4.97 -12.02 -23.52
C PHE A 366 -5.81 -13.22 -23.05
N THR A 367 -5.16 -14.29 -22.59
CA THR A 367 -5.81 -15.56 -22.21
C THR A 367 -5.76 -15.84 -20.71
N TYR A 368 -6.63 -16.74 -20.26
CA TYR A 368 -6.65 -17.22 -18.89
C TYR A 368 -5.31 -17.80 -18.42
N LYS A 369 -4.67 -18.66 -19.26
CA LYS A 369 -3.37 -19.25 -18.92
C LYS A 369 -2.27 -18.18 -18.89
N GLY A 370 -2.34 -17.22 -19.77
CA GLY A 370 -1.45 -16.06 -19.73
C GLY A 370 -1.58 -15.26 -18.45
N ALA A 371 -2.81 -15.06 -17.96
CA ALA A 371 -3.04 -14.39 -16.68
C ALA A 371 -2.44 -15.18 -15.50
N VAL A 372 -2.64 -16.49 -15.44
CA VAL A 372 -2.02 -17.35 -14.41
C VAL A 372 -0.51 -17.29 -14.49
N ALA A 373 0.08 -17.41 -15.69
CA ALA A 373 1.52 -17.36 -15.89
C ALA A 373 2.11 -15.99 -15.49
N GLY A 374 1.44 -14.91 -15.83
CA GLY A 374 1.85 -13.56 -15.46
C GLY A 374 1.84 -13.33 -13.95
N ILE A 375 0.75 -13.72 -13.28
CA ILE A 375 0.62 -13.58 -11.82
C ILE A 375 1.68 -14.41 -11.09
N VAL A 376 1.80 -15.70 -11.44
CA VAL A 376 2.76 -16.59 -10.77
C VAL A 376 4.19 -16.20 -11.12
N GLY A 377 4.49 -15.93 -12.40
CA GLY A 377 5.82 -15.51 -12.84
C GLY A 377 6.26 -14.20 -12.20
N GLY A 378 5.38 -13.21 -12.13
CA GLY A 378 5.65 -11.93 -11.47
C GLY A 378 5.91 -12.09 -9.98
N PHE A 379 5.04 -12.79 -9.27
CA PHE A 379 5.17 -13.02 -7.82
C PHE A 379 6.43 -13.84 -7.46
N VAL A 380 6.68 -14.92 -8.18
CA VAL A 380 7.85 -15.78 -7.90
C VAL A 380 9.16 -15.03 -8.20
N THR A 381 9.21 -14.29 -9.32
CA THR A 381 10.39 -13.49 -9.64
C THR A 381 10.64 -12.41 -8.57
N ASP A 382 9.61 -11.73 -8.12
CA ASP A 382 9.66 -10.74 -7.05
C ASP A 382 10.26 -11.34 -5.77
N ALA A 383 9.70 -12.47 -5.31
CA ALA A 383 10.16 -13.14 -4.10
C ALA A 383 11.61 -13.63 -4.20
N LEU A 384 11.99 -14.20 -5.35
CA LEU A 384 13.37 -14.68 -5.58
C LEU A 384 14.36 -13.51 -5.70
N TRP A 385 13.95 -12.42 -6.35
CA TRP A 385 14.78 -11.20 -6.44
C TRP A 385 15.03 -10.59 -5.09
N TYR A 386 13.98 -10.42 -4.29
CA TYR A 386 14.07 -9.93 -2.91
C TYR A 386 15.03 -10.79 -2.07
N ALA A 387 14.90 -12.12 -2.16
CA ALA A 387 15.69 -13.05 -1.35
C ALA A 387 17.18 -13.13 -1.73
N PHE A 388 17.51 -12.99 -3.02
CA PHE A 388 18.84 -13.33 -3.52
C PHE A 388 19.57 -12.23 -4.30
N LEU A 389 18.84 -11.28 -4.89
CA LEU A 389 19.41 -10.35 -5.87
C LEU A 389 19.24 -8.88 -5.50
N SER A 390 18.30 -8.52 -4.62
CA SER A 390 18.01 -7.13 -4.27
C SER A 390 19.24 -6.43 -3.70
N GLU A 391 19.92 -7.04 -2.72
CA GLU A 391 21.12 -6.45 -2.10
C GLU A 391 22.31 -6.32 -3.07
N SER A 392 22.50 -7.30 -3.97
CA SER A 392 23.64 -7.31 -4.90
C SER A 392 23.46 -6.37 -6.08
N THR A 393 22.20 -6.12 -6.49
CA THR A 393 21.89 -5.28 -7.66
C THR A 393 21.51 -3.87 -7.28
N GLY A 394 21.05 -3.64 -6.05
CA GLY A 394 20.45 -2.40 -5.59
C GLY A 394 19.14 -2.05 -6.33
N LEU A 395 18.55 -3.01 -7.05
CA LEU A 395 17.35 -2.79 -7.85
C LEU A 395 16.12 -3.32 -7.10
N TYR A 396 15.10 -2.49 -7.00
CA TYR A 396 13.83 -2.83 -6.39
C TYR A 396 13.13 -3.99 -7.12
N GLU A 397 12.77 -5.03 -6.39
CA GLU A 397 12.25 -6.31 -6.91
C GLU A 397 10.99 -6.19 -7.77
N ILE A 398 10.19 -5.13 -7.58
CA ILE A 398 9.00 -4.88 -8.40
C ILE A 398 9.33 -4.78 -9.89
N ILE A 399 10.51 -4.26 -10.24
CA ILE A 399 10.89 -4.01 -11.64
C ILE A 399 11.10 -5.32 -12.38
N PRO A 400 12.03 -6.22 -11.95
CA PRO A 400 12.18 -7.51 -12.59
C PRO A 400 10.92 -8.38 -12.45
N GLY A 401 10.22 -8.33 -11.32
CA GLY A 401 8.96 -9.04 -11.12
C GLY A 401 7.88 -8.61 -12.13
N PHE A 402 7.69 -7.31 -12.32
CA PHE A 402 6.75 -6.76 -13.30
C PHE A 402 7.15 -7.14 -14.74
N ALA A 403 8.42 -7.02 -15.08
CA ALA A 403 8.92 -7.33 -16.44
C ALA A 403 8.75 -8.82 -16.78
N VAL A 404 9.13 -9.71 -15.88
CA VAL A 404 8.98 -11.17 -16.08
C VAL A 404 7.50 -11.55 -16.07
N GLY A 405 6.69 -10.98 -15.17
CA GLY A 405 5.24 -11.19 -15.15
C GLY A 405 4.58 -10.78 -16.48
N LEU A 406 4.97 -9.63 -17.03
CA LEU A 406 4.49 -9.15 -18.33
C LEU A 406 4.92 -10.10 -19.47
N ALA A 407 6.19 -10.46 -19.51
CA ALA A 407 6.73 -11.37 -20.53
C ALA A 407 6.05 -12.74 -20.48
N ALA A 408 5.92 -13.34 -19.29
CA ALA A 408 5.25 -14.62 -19.11
C ALA A 408 3.78 -14.56 -19.56
N ALA A 409 3.06 -13.52 -19.19
CA ALA A 409 1.68 -13.30 -19.57
C ALA A 409 1.52 -13.20 -21.10
N VAL A 410 2.41 -12.46 -21.77
CA VAL A 410 2.39 -12.28 -23.22
C VAL A 410 2.76 -13.58 -23.94
N ILE A 411 3.89 -14.20 -23.58
CA ILE A 411 4.38 -15.41 -24.23
C ILE A 411 3.37 -16.55 -24.12
N VAL A 412 2.87 -16.83 -22.91
CA VAL A 412 1.89 -17.91 -22.71
C VAL A 412 0.58 -17.61 -23.43
N SER A 413 0.12 -16.36 -23.47
CA SER A 413 -1.07 -16.00 -24.24
C SER A 413 -0.90 -16.19 -25.74
N LEU A 414 0.28 -15.92 -26.30
CA LEU A 414 0.57 -16.12 -27.71
C LEU A 414 0.64 -17.61 -28.08
N LEU A 415 1.14 -18.44 -27.18
CA LEU A 415 1.25 -19.89 -27.35
C LEU A 415 -0.08 -20.61 -27.09
N ASP A 416 -0.99 -20.01 -26.33
CA ASP A 416 -2.30 -20.62 -26.04
C ASP A 416 -3.29 -20.40 -27.20
N ARG A 417 -4.42 -21.10 -27.14
CA ARG A 417 -5.54 -20.89 -28.07
C ARG A 417 -6.09 -19.48 -27.95
N LYS A 418 -6.61 -18.94 -29.07
CA LYS A 418 -7.29 -17.62 -29.05
C LYS A 418 -8.47 -17.65 -28.07
N PRO A 419 -8.76 -16.53 -27.39
CA PRO A 419 -9.96 -16.40 -26.58
C PRO A 419 -11.23 -16.74 -27.36
N SER A 420 -12.28 -17.17 -26.66
CA SER A 420 -13.59 -17.41 -27.31
C SER A 420 -14.18 -16.11 -27.82
N LYS A 421 -15.10 -16.21 -28.77
CA LYS A 421 -15.82 -15.05 -29.32
C LYS A 421 -16.52 -14.24 -28.23
N GLU A 422 -17.13 -14.92 -27.27
CA GLU A 422 -17.82 -14.28 -26.13
C GLU A 422 -16.87 -13.43 -25.27
N VAL A 423 -15.63 -13.91 -25.06
CA VAL A 423 -14.58 -13.17 -24.34
C VAL A 423 -14.12 -11.95 -25.13
N GLU A 424 -14.02 -12.08 -26.48
CA GLU A 424 -13.67 -10.98 -27.37
C GLU A 424 -14.77 -9.93 -27.44
N GLU A 425 -16.04 -10.34 -27.57
CA GLU A 425 -17.22 -9.46 -27.58
C GLU A 425 -17.35 -8.68 -26.25
N MET A 426 -17.14 -9.34 -25.10
CA MET A 426 -17.12 -8.68 -23.79
C MET A 426 -16.00 -7.64 -23.73
N PHE A 427 -14.82 -7.94 -24.28
CA PHE A 427 -13.72 -6.99 -24.34
C PHE A 427 -14.08 -5.75 -25.17
N GLU A 428 -14.70 -5.93 -26.34
CA GLU A 428 -15.15 -4.84 -27.22
C GLU A 428 -16.22 -4.00 -26.55
N ALA A 429 -17.25 -4.64 -25.98
CA ALA A 429 -18.31 -3.96 -25.24
C ALA A 429 -17.78 -3.13 -24.05
N ALA A 430 -16.67 -3.53 -23.43
CA ALA A 430 -16.03 -2.78 -22.34
C ALA A 430 -15.20 -1.58 -22.82
N GLN A 431 -14.88 -1.49 -24.12
CA GLN A 431 -14.20 -0.32 -24.71
C GLN A 431 -15.18 0.82 -25.03
N GLU A 432 -16.46 0.51 -25.23
CA GLU A 432 -17.49 1.52 -25.50
C GLU A 432 -17.66 2.42 -24.27
N LYS A 433 -17.62 3.74 -24.50
CA LYS A 433 -17.90 4.70 -23.43
C LYS A 433 -19.40 4.66 -23.17
N THR A 434 -19.80 4.35 -21.95
CA THR A 434 -21.17 4.57 -21.49
C THR A 434 -21.36 6.06 -21.25
N GLU A 435 -22.38 6.68 -21.86
CA GLU A 435 -22.73 8.11 -21.70
C GLU A 435 -23.07 8.48 -20.25
#